data_580a355018b2544df53353326bf7ce9f
#
_entry.id   580a355018b2544df53353326bf7ce9f
#
_cell.length_a   1.000
_cell.length_b   1.000
_cell.length_c   1.000
_cell.angle_alpha   90.00
_cell.angle_beta   90.00
_cell.angle_gamma   90.00
#
_symmetry.space_group_name_H-M   'P 1'
#
loop_
_entity.id
_entity.type
_entity.pdbx_description
1 polymer ?
#
loop_
_entity_poly.entity_id
_entity_poly.type
_entity_poly.pdbx_seq_one_letter_code
_entity_poly.pdbx_strand_id
1 'polypeptide(L)'
;MTKRYKRQSAPALMDVSCSIQPGEFVFLVGPSGSGKSTFMRLILREDTPTTGQVIVAGRDVAAMGRWRVPKLRRTIGTVFQDFRLLPNKSVYENVAFALEVIGRPRAQIRQMVPETLDLVGLKDKAERKPSELSGGEQQRVAIARAFVNKPQILIADEPTGNLDPTTSVGIMRLLDRINRTGTTVIMATHDAAIVDQMRKRVIELDEGRLMRDHVRGVYGSYR
;
A
#
# COMPACT_ATOMS: atom_id res chain seq x y z
N MET A 1 0.17 17.83 -10.91
CA MET A 1 -0.16 16.81 -11.95
C MET A 1 -1.66 16.63 -12.08
N THR A 2 -2.15 16.36 -13.31
CA THR A 2 -3.57 16.14 -13.60
C THR A 2 -3.74 14.79 -14.30
N LYS A 3 -4.80 14.04 -13.95
CA LYS A 3 -5.19 12.79 -14.62
C LYS A 3 -6.63 12.86 -15.08
N ARG A 4 -6.85 12.69 -16.38
CA ARG A 4 -8.17 12.61 -17.01
C ARG A 4 -8.31 11.28 -17.74
N TYR A 5 -9.42 10.58 -17.53
CA TYR A 5 -9.79 9.39 -18.30
C TYR A 5 -10.66 9.77 -19.49
N LYS A 6 -10.45 9.10 -20.63
CA LYS A 6 -11.13 9.43 -21.90
C LYS A 6 -12.67 9.40 -21.84
N ARG A 7 -13.24 8.63 -20.90
CA ARG A 7 -14.69 8.45 -20.75
C ARG A 7 -15.32 9.28 -19.62
N GLN A 8 -14.55 10.13 -18.97
CA GLN A 8 -15.02 10.97 -17.85
C GLN A 8 -14.98 12.44 -18.26
N SER A 9 -16.07 13.18 -17.93
CA SER A 9 -16.17 14.63 -18.18
C SER A 9 -15.22 15.42 -17.30
N ALA A 10 -15.09 15.03 -16.03
CA ALA A 10 -14.18 15.65 -15.06
C ALA A 10 -12.85 14.87 -14.94
N PRO A 11 -11.72 15.54 -14.61
CA PRO A 11 -10.48 14.87 -14.28
C PRO A 11 -10.62 14.05 -12.99
N ALA A 12 -10.03 12.86 -12.96
CA ALA A 12 -9.97 12.06 -11.73
C ALA A 12 -8.98 12.62 -10.69
N LEU A 13 -7.97 13.36 -11.15
CA LEU A 13 -7.10 14.20 -10.32
C LEU A 13 -6.85 15.51 -11.07
N MET A 14 -6.88 16.64 -10.35
CA MET A 14 -6.75 17.99 -10.92
C MET A 14 -5.75 18.81 -10.09
N ASP A 15 -4.66 19.20 -10.73
CA ASP A 15 -3.60 20.07 -10.17
C ASP A 15 -3.06 19.62 -8.80
N VAL A 16 -3.03 18.30 -8.57
CA VAL A 16 -2.49 17.73 -7.34
C VAL A 16 -0.97 17.90 -7.32
N SER A 17 -0.47 18.55 -6.27
CA SER A 17 0.96 18.73 -6.00
C SER A 17 1.25 18.42 -4.55
N CYS A 18 2.01 17.37 -4.29
CA CYS A 18 2.47 16.98 -2.96
C CYS A 18 3.80 16.23 -3.07
N SER A 19 4.53 16.16 -1.98
CA SER A 19 5.76 15.36 -1.90
C SER A 19 5.73 14.51 -0.63
N ILE A 20 6.02 13.21 -0.76
CA ILE A 20 6.10 12.26 0.34
C ILE A 20 7.57 11.89 0.49
N GLN A 21 8.11 12.09 1.69
CA GLN A 21 9.52 11.81 1.97
C GLN A 21 9.75 10.33 2.27
N PRO A 22 10.94 9.79 2.00
CA PRO A 22 11.29 8.43 2.39
C PRO A 22 11.09 8.21 3.90
N GLY A 23 10.47 7.08 4.27
CA GLY A 23 10.19 6.71 5.65
C GLY A 23 8.95 7.37 6.27
N GLU A 24 8.21 8.23 5.56
CA GLU A 24 6.95 8.76 6.06
C GLU A 24 5.85 7.70 6.10
N PHE A 25 4.95 7.85 7.06
CA PHE A 25 3.64 7.18 7.08
C PHE A 25 2.57 8.22 6.72
N VAL A 26 1.87 8.01 5.62
CA VAL A 26 0.89 8.96 5.08
C VAL A 26 -0.47 8.27 4.92
N PHE A 27 -1.50 8.87 5.50
CA PHE A 27 -2.89 8.55 5.20
C PHE A 27 -3.37 9.34 3.98
N LEU A 28 -3.95 8.64 3.02
CA LEU A 28 -4.63 9.21 1.88
C LEU A 28 -6.14 9.08 2.12
N VAL A 29 -6.80 10.17 2.47
CA VAL A 29 -8.21 10.18 2.87
C VAL A 29 -9.09 10.94 1.87
N GLY A 30 -10.40 10.80 2.01
CA GLY A 30 -11.40 11.47 1.19
C GLY A 30 -12.58 10.56 0.84
N PRO A 31 -13.70 11.11 0.39
CA PRO A 31 -14.89 10.33 0.03
C PRO A 31 -14.65 9.36 -1.12
N SER A 32 -15.60 8.45 -1.36
CA SER A 32 -15.55 7.58 -2.52
C SER A 32 -15.52 8.42 -3.81
N GLY A 33 -14.69 8.04 -4.76
CA GLY A 33 -14.51 8.79 -6.01
C GLY A 33 -13.60 10.02 -5.93
N SER A 34 -13.04 10.37 -4.76
CA SER A 34 -12.15 11.55 -4.60
C SER A 34 -10.81 11.47 -5.34
N GLY A 35 -10.46 10.32 -5.93
CA GLY A 35 -9.22 10.16 -6.69
C GLY A 35 -8.13 9.31 -6.01
N LYS A 36 -8.35 8.79 -4.79
CA LYS A 36 -7.35 7.97 -4.05
C LYS A 36 -6.79 6.79 -4.86
N SER A 37 -7.66 5.99 -5.45
CA SER A 37 -7.24 4.85 -6.27
C SER A 37 -6.48 5.29 -7.53
N THR A 38 -6.86 6.43 -8.14
CA THR A 38 -6.11 7.00 -9.27
C THR A 38 -4.72 7.46 -8.82
N PHE A 39 -4.61 8.09 -7.65
CA PHE A 39 -3.33 8.51 -7.07
C PHE A 39 -2.39 7.30 -6.89
N MET A 40 -2.89 6.22 -6.28
CA MET A 40 -2.10 4.98 -6.10
C MET A 40 -1.73 4.31 -7.42
N ARG A 41 -2.63 4.27 -8.41
CA ARG A 41 -2.36 3.74 -9.76
C ARG A 41 -1.26 4.49 -10.49
N LEU A 42 -1.15 5.79 -10.30
CA LEU A 42 -0.04 6.59 -10.85
C LEU A 42 1.30 6.21 -10.22
N ILE A 43 1.35 6.00 -8.90
CA ILE A 43 2.57 5.55 -8.20
C ILE A 43 3.00 4.17 -8.71
N LEU A 44 2.05 3.24 -8.89
CA LEU A 44 2.29 1.88 -9.41
C LEU A 44 2.61 1.85 -10.92
N ARG A 45 2.54 2.99 -11.60
CA ARG A 45 2.66 3.07 -13.06
C ARG A 45 1.65 2.14 -13.77
N GLU A 46 0.48 1.94 -13.19
CA GLU A 46 -0.68 1.33 -13.87
C GLU A 46 -1.31 2.33 -14.84
N ASP A 47 -1.23 3.60 -14.45
CA ASP A 47 -1.63 4.76 -15.24
C ASP A 47 -0.47 5.76 -15.36
N THR A 48 -0.61 6.71 -16.28
CA THR A 48 0.26 7.87 -16.42
C THR A 48 -0.53 9.16 -16.24
N PRO A 49 0.06 10.24 -15.72
CA PRO A 49 -0.59 11.54 -15.68
C PRO A 49 -0.92 12.00 -17.10
N THR A 50 -1.98 12.80 -17.25
CA THR A 50 -2.33 13.47 -18.51
C THR A 50 -1.45 14.69 -18.72
N THR A 51 -1.22 15.45 -17.63
CA THR A 51 -0.29 16.58 -17.59
C THR A 51 0.45 16.62 -16.27
N GLY A 52 1.60 17.28 -16.24
CA GLY A 52 2.48 17.35 -15.08
C GLY A 52 3.34 16.10 -14.92
N GLN A 53 3.94 15.92 -13.75
CA GLN A 53 4.96 14.92 -13.48
C GLN A 53 4.61 14.12 -12.22
N VAL A 54 4.99 12.85 -12.21
CA VAL A 54 4.93 11.97 -11.04
C VAL A 54 6.28 11.29 -10.87
N ILE A 55 6.97 11.59 -9.78
CA ILE A 55 8.28 11.03 -9.45
C ILE A 55 8.10 10.00 -8.33
N VAL A 56 8.53 8.76 -8.57
CA VAL A 56 8.47 7.66 -7.59
C VAL A 56 9.85 7.05 -7.43
N ALA A 57 10.36 7.02 -6.21
CA ALA A 57 11.72 6.55 -5.90
C ALA A 57 12.78 7.17 -6.84
N GLY A 58 12.71 8.50 -7.03
CA GLY A 58 13.60 9.28 -7.87
C GLY A 58 13.43 9.08 -9.38
N ARG A 59 12.35 8.44 -9.83
CA ARG A 59 12.10 8.16 -11.25
C ARG A 59 10.82 8.80 -11.72
N ASP A 60 10.87 9.52 -12.84
CA ASP A 60 9.66 9.99 -13.51
C ASP A 60 8.91 8.82 -14.13
N VAL A 61 7.71 8.54 -13.60
CA VAL A 61 6.90 7.41 -14.06
C VAL A 61 6.29 7.65 -15.44
N ALA A 62 6.09 8.90 -15.85
CA ALA A 62 5.55 9.24 -17.17
C ALA A 62 6.59 8.99 -18.27
N ALA A 63 7.83 9.43 -18.04
CA ALA A 63 8.94 9.29 -18.97
C ALA A 63 9.53 7.87 -19.00
N MET A 64 9.14 7.01 -18.06
CA MET A 64 9.70 5.66 -17.91
C MET A 64 9.23 4.73 -19.04
N GLY A 65 10.17 4.14 -19.77
CA GLY A 65 9.89 3.08 -20.74
C GLY A 65 9.29 1.82 -20.10
N ARG A 66 8.41 1.12 -20.81
CA ARG A 66 7.67 -0.07 -20.32
C ARG A 66 8.57 -1.14 -19.70
N TRP A 67 9.75 -1.37 -20.24
CA TRP A 67 10.74 -2.35 -19.74
C TRP A 67 11.31 -2.02 -18.36
N ARG A 68 11.23 -0.77 -17.92
CA ARG A 68 11.70 -0.33 -16.60
C ARG A 68 10.60 -0.42 -15.52
N VAL A 69 9.33 -0.54 -15.90
CA VAL A 69 8.19 -0.62 -14.98
C VAL A 69 8.31 -1.79 -14.00
N PRO A 70 8.69 -3.02 -14.41
CA PRO A 70 8.89 -4.12 -13.48
C PRO A 70 9.95 -3.80 -12.41
N LYS A 71 11.02 -3.08 -12.77
CA LYS A 71 12.06 -2.67 -11.81
C LYS A 71 11.52 -1.66 -10.79
N LEU A 72 10.65 -0.73 -11.21
CA LEU A 72 9.96 0.18 -10.29
C LEU A 72 9.06 -0.61 -9.34
N ARG A 73 8.19 -1.47 -9.86
CA ARG A 73 7.22 -2.24 -9.06
C ARG A 73 7.87 -3.17 -8.04
N ARG A 74 9.10 -3.64 -8.27
CA ARG A 74 9.88 -4.39 -7.27
C ARG A 74 10.25 -3.56 -6.04
N THR A 75 10.23 -2.24 -6.14
CA THR A 75 10.48 -1.33 -5.01
C THR A 75 9.21 -0.93 -4.27
N ILE A 76 8.05 -1.41 -4.72
CA ILE A 76 6.74 -1.09 -4.15
C ILE A 76 6.04 -2.38 -3.76
N GLY A 77 5.64 -2.50 -2.50
CA GLY A 77 4.72 -3.53 -2.02
C GLY A 77 3.28 -3.02 -2.08
N THR A 78 2.32 -3.90 -2.34
CA THR A 78 0.90 -3.53 -2.40
C THR A 78 0.07 -4.47 -1.55
N VAL A 79 -0.76 -3.89 -0.67
CA VAL A 79 -1.72 -4.58 0.19
C VAL A 79 -3.13 -4.13 -0.22
N PHE A 80 -4.03 -5.07 -0.42
CA PHE A 80 -5.41 -4.83 -0.85
C PHE A 80 -6.40 -5.16 0.27
N GLN A 81 -7.57 -4.58 0.21
CA GLN A 81 -8.67 -4.84 1.13
C GLN A 81 -9.16 -6.30 1.07
N ASP A 82 -9.16 -6.92 -0.11
CA ASP A 82 -9.64 -8.28 -0.40
C ASP A 82 -8.54 -9.35 -0.34
N PHE A 83 -7.43 -9.06 0.34
CA PHE A 83 -6.25 -9.91 0.58
C PHE A 83 -5.56 -10.43 -0.67
N ARG A 84 -6.26 -10.83 -1.70
CA ARG A 84 -5.79 -11.41 -2.99
C ARG A 84 -4.79 -12.55 -2.80
N LEU A 85 -5.04 -13.42 -1.84
CA LEU A 85 -4.20 -14.59 -1.59
C LEU A 85 -4.43 -15.65 -2.67
N LEU A 86 -3.40 -16.45 -2.91
CA LEU A 86 -3.47 -17.63 -3.79
C LEU A 86 -4.13 -18.77 -2.99
N PRO A 87 -5.37 -19.16 -3.31
CA PRO A 87 -6.20 -20.01 -2.43
C PRO A 87 -5.65 -21.44 -2.30
N ASN A 88 -4.94 -21.93 -3.32
CA ASN A 88 -4.39 -23.28 -3.37
C ASN A 88 -2.97 -23.39 -2.81
N LYS A 89 -2.39 -22.27 -2.36
CA LYS A 89 -1.04 -22.19 -1.81
C LYS A 89 -1.07 -21.97 -0.31
N SER A 90 -0.09 -22.54 0.40
CA SER A 90 0.09 -22.30 1.84
C SER A 90 0.46 -20.84 2.12
N VAL A 91 0.46 -20.46 3.39
CA VAL A 91 0.97 -19.16 3.88
C VAL A 91 2.40 -18.94 3.41
N TYR A 92 3.27 -19.95 3.62
CA TYR A 92 4.65 -19.90 3.15
C TYR A 92 4.75 -19.64 1.66
N GLU A 93 4.03 -20.44 0.86
CA GLU A 93 4.04 -20.34 -0.61
C GLU A 93 3.47 -19.00 -1.11
N ASN A 94 2.45 -18.44 -0.45
CA ASN A 94 1.92 -17.11 -0.78
C ASN A 94 2.97 -16.03 -0.63
N VAL A 95 3.77 -16.08 0.42
CA VAL A 95 4.84 -15.10 0.66
C VAL A 95 6.04 -15.38 -0.25
N ALA A 96 6.43 -16.65 -0.40
CA ALA A 96 7.53 -17.07 -1.28
C ALA A 96 7.31 -16.65 -2.74
N PHE A 97 6.07 -16.72 -3.22
CA PHE A 97 5.69 -16.38 -4.59
C PHE A 97 6.17 -14.98 -5.01
N ALA A 98 6.10 -14.00 -4.10
CA ALA A 98 6.58 -12.64 -4.40
C ALA A 98 8.09 -12.59 -4.70
N LEU A 99 8.89 -13.44 -4.05
CA LEU A 99 10.33 -13.56 -4.28
C LEU A 99 10.64 -14.39 -5.52
N GLU A 100 9.87 -15.45 -5.78
CA GLU A 100 9.99 -16.31 -6.97
C GLU A 100 9.77 -15.52 -8.25
N VAL A 101 8.71 -14.70 -8.31
CA VAL A 101 8.36 -13.85 -9.47
C VAL A 101 9.49 -12.88 -9.83
N ILE A 102 10.25 -12.41 -8.86
CA ILE A 102 11.36 -11.49 -9.10
C ILE A 102 12.70 -12.21 -9.30
N GLY A 103 12.70 -13.56 -9.30
CA GLY A 103 13.87 -14.39 -9.57
C GLY A 103 14.85 -14.50 -8.41
N ARG A 104 14.39 -14.42 -7.15
CA ARG A 104 15.30 -14.62 -6.01
C ARG A 104 15.78 -16.06 -5.92
N PRO A 105 17.06 -16.31 -5.57
CA PRO A 105 17.58 -17.64 -5.34
C PRO A 105 16.82 -18.38 -4.23
N ARG A 106 16.62 -19.68 -4.35
CA ARG A 106 15.93 -20.53 -3.36
C ARG A 106 16.50 -20.39 -1.94
N ALA A 107 17.82 -20.25 -1.81
CA ALA A 107 18.47 -20.06 -0.52
C ALA A 107 17.98 -18.78 0.18
N GLN A 108 17.85 -17.67 -0.55
CA GLN A 108 17.33 -16.41 -0.02
C GLN A 108 15.84 -16.52 0.37
N ILE A 109 15.03 -17.22 -0.46
CA ILE A 109 13.61 -17.46 -0.17
C ILE A 109 13.45 -18.22 1.17
N ARG A 110 14.24 -19.30 1.36
CA ARG A 110 14.22 -20.10 2.61
C ARG A 110 14.60 -19.31 3.86
N GLN A 111 15.36 -18.25 3.72
CA GLN A 111 15.73 -17.36 4.81
C GLN A 111 14.67 -16.26 5.01
N MET A 112 14.31 -15.53 3.95
CA MET A 112 13.50 -14.33 4.03
C MET A 112 12.04 -14.61 4.40
N VAL A 113 11.47 -15.72 3.92
CA VAL A 113 10.06 -16.03 4.17
C VAL A 113 9.79 -16.32 5.65
N PRO A 114 10.54 -17.22 6.35
CA PRO A 114 10.34 -17.44 7.78
C PRO A 114 10.56 -16.17 8.62
N GLU A 115 11.59 -15.37 8.33
CA GLU A 115 11.83 -14.08 9.00
C GLU A 115 10.62 -13.14 8.85
N THR A 116 10.02 -13.09 7.66
CA THR A 116 8.85 -12.25 7.39
C THR A 116 7.60 -12.80 8.08
N LEU A 117 7.40 -14.11 8.10
CA LEU A 117 6.28 -14.75 8.81
C LEU A 117 6.39 -14.53 10.32
N ASP A 118 7.58 -14.55 10.87
CA ASP A 118 7.82 -14.22 12.30
C ASP A 118 7.45 -12.75 12.58
N LEU A 119 7.85 -11.82 11.71
CA LEU A 119 7.50 -10.39 11.84
C LEU A 119 6.00 -10.15 11.90
N VAL A 120 5.21 -10.87 11.07
CA VAL A 120 3.75 -10.73 11.03
C VAL A 120 3.01 -11.63 12.03
N GLY A 121 3.74 -12.47 12.80
CA GLY A 121 3.19 -13.36 13.82
C GLY A 121 2.45 -14.57 13.24
N LEU A 122 2.94 -15.14 12.14
CA LEU A 122 2.34 -16.29 11.45
C LEU A 122 3.32 -17.46 11.24
N LYS A 123 4.43 -17.47 11.98
CA LYS A 123 5.47 -18.51 11.84
C LYS A 123 4.90 -19.92 11.98
N ASP A 124 4.04 -20.13 13.00
CA ASP A 124 3.45 -21.43 13.31
C ASP A 124 2.32 -21.85 12.35
N LYS A 125 1.95 -20.96 11.42
CA LYS A 125 0.89 -21.17 10.42
C LYS A 125 1.41 -21.25 8.99
N ALA A 126 2.72 -21.41 8.80
CA ALA A 126 3.37 -21.40 7.49
C ALA A 126 2.75 -22.40 6.49
N GLU A 127 2.33 -23.58 6.96
CA GLU A 127 1.76 -24.66 6.13
C GLU A 127 0.24 -24.55 5.96
N ARG A 128 -0.43 -23.64 6.66
CA ARG A 128 -1.88 -23.44 6.55
C ARG A 128 -2.26 -22.82 5.21
N LYS A 129 -3.46 -23.13 4.72
CA LYS A 129 -4.05 -22.50 3.53
C LYS A 129 -4.88 -21.28 3.93
N PRO A 130 -5.15 -20.34 3.02
CA PRO A 130 -5.97 -19.17 3.29
C PRO A 130 -7.34 -19.49 3.87
N SER A 131 -7.99 -20.59 3.45
CA SER A 131 -9.30 -21.04 3.96
C SER A 131 -9.28 -21.47 5.44
N GLU A 132 -8.11 -21.73 6.01
CA GLU A 132 -7.92 -22.14 7.40
C GLU A 132 -7.56 -20.95 8.32
N LEU A 133 -7.57 -19.73 7.78
CA LEU A 133 -7.14 -18.50 8.46
C LEU A 133 -8.31 -17.56 8.70
N SER A 134 -8.29 -16.85 9.83
CA SER A 134 -9.17 -15.69 10.05
C SER A 134 -8.86 -14.55 9.06
N GLY A 135 -9.80 -13.61 8.89
CA GLY A 135 -9.58 -12.45 8.01
C GLY A 135 -8.35 -11.62 8.39
N GLY A 136 -8.11 -11.43 9.68
CA GLY A 136 -6.92 -10.72 10.17
C GLY A 136 -5.62 -11.46 9.87
N GLU A 137 -5.63 -12.80 9.93
CA GLU A 137 -4.47 -13.62 9.54
C GLU A 137 -4.23 -13.58 8.04
N GLN A 138 -5.30 -13.65 7.24
CA GLN A 138 -5.19 -13.50 5.79
C GLN A 138 -4.59 -12.14 5.42
N GLN A 139 -5.00 -11.06 6.09
CA GLN A 139 -4.41 -9.74 5.88
C GLN A 139 -2.94 -9.68 6.29
N ARG A 140 -2.55 -10.35 7.38
CA ARG A 140 -1.13 -10.46 7.77
C ARG A 140 -0.31 -11.22 6.71
N VAL A 141 -0.87 -12.25 6.07
CA VAL A 141 -0.21 -12.94 4.93
C VAL A 141 -0.08 -11.99 3.74
N ALA A 142 -1.11 -11.21 3.41
CA ALA A 142 -1.05 -10.22 2.33
C ALA A 142 0.02 -9.15 2.58
N ILE A 143 0.14 -8.67 3.82
CA ILE A 143 1.18 -7.74 4.23
C ILE A 143 2.57 -8.40 4.15
N ALA A 144 2.72 -9.63 4.64
CA ALA A 144 3.97 -10.37 4.55
C ALA A 144 4.43 -10.53 3.10
N ARG A 145 3.53 -10.92 2.19
CA ARG A 145 3.80 -11.04 0.76
C ARG A 145 4.23 -9.71 0.15
N ALA A 146 3.60 -8.60 0.53
CA ALA A 146 3.94 -7.27 0.05
C ALA A 146 5.29 -6.78 0.58
N PHE A 147 5.67 -7.19 1.80
CA PHE A 147 6.86 -6.70 2.50
C PHE A 147 8.10 -7.60 2.36
N VAL A 148 7.95 -8.88 2.02
CA VAL A 148 9.05 -9.86 2.04
C VAL A 148 10.28 -9.44 1.23
N ASN A 149 10.12 -8.68 0.16
CA ASN A 149 11.23 -8.12 -0.63
C ASN A 149 11.79 -6.81 -0.05
N LYS A 150 11.37 -6.37 1.14
CA LYS A 150 11.77 -5.13 1.81
C LYS A 150 11.63 -3.91 0.88
N PRO A 151 10.41 -3.60 0.40
CA PRO A 151 10.18 -2.52 -0.56
C PRO A 151 10.48 -1.15 0.07
N GLN A 152 10.82 -0.16 -0.76
CA GLN A 152 10.99 1.22 -0.33
C GLN A 152 9.64 1.88 0.00
N ILE A 153 8.58 1.47 -0.69
CA ILE A 153 7.23 2.01 -0.54
C ILE A 153 6.26 0.84 -0.34
N LEU A 154 5.38 0.95 0.64
CA LEU A 154 4.24 0.05 0.85
C LEU A 154 2.96 0.85 0.64
N ILE A 155 2.17 0.46 -0.36
CA ILE A 155 0.84 1.01 -0.63
C ILE A 155 -0.18 0.06 -0.01
N ALA A 156 -1.06 0.58 0.83
CA ALA A 156 -2.15 -0.19 1.43
C ALA A 156 -3.50 0.46 1.07
N ASP A 157 -4.34 -0.28 0.35
CA ASP A 157 -5.67 0.16 -0.03
C ASP A 157 -6.69 -0.47 0.89
N GLU A 158 -7.20 0.34 1.84
CA GLU A 158 -8.20 -0.06 2.85
C GLU A 158 -7.85 -1.36 3.61
N PRO A 159 -6.63 -1.49 4.17
CA PRO A 159 -6.13 -2.76 4.68
C PRO A 159 -6.90 -3.29 5.91
N THR A 160 -7.79 -2.50 6.49
CA THR A 160 -8.62 -2.82 7.66
C THR A 160 -10.10 -2.88 7.35
N GLY A 161 -10.51 -2.57 6.11
CA GLY A 161 -11.92 -2.37 5.73
C GLY A 161 -12.83 -3.59 5.91
N ASN A 162 -12.27 -4.81 5.93
CA ASN A 162 -13.01 -6.06 6.12
C ASN A 162 -12.75 -6.71 7.49
N LEU A 163 -12.19 -5.97 8.46
CA LEU A 163 -11.76 -6.49 9.75
C LEU A 163 -12.53 -5.84 10.90
N ASP A 164 -12.65 -6.59 11.99
CA ASP A 164 -13.18 -6.03 13.23
C ASP A 164 -12.22 -4.99 13.85
N PRO A 165 -12.70 -4.09 14.73
CA PRO A 165 -11.89 -3.02 15.30
C PRO A 165 -10.63 -3.52 16.04
N THR A 166 -10.74 -4.60 16.78
CA THR A 166 -9.60 -5.14 17.55
C THR A 166 -8.51 -5.66 16.63
N THR A 167 -8.89 -6.41 15.60
CA THR A 167 -7.97 -6.92 14.58
C THR A 167 -7.34 -5.77 13.79
N SER A 168 -8.13 -4.73 13.47
CA SER A 168 -7.65 -3.53 12.76
C SER A 168 -6.51 -2.85 13.50
N VAL A 169 -6.60 -2.69 14.83
CA VAL A 169 -5.50 -2.15 15.65
C VAL A 169 -4.23 -2.99 15.51
N GLY A 170 -4.37 -4.31 15.47
CA GLY A 170 -3.24 -5.22 15.27
C GLY A 170 -2.55 -5.05 13.91
N ILE A 171 -3.34 -4.83 12.84
CA ILE A 171 -2.84 -4.55 11.49
C ILE A 171 -2.14 -3.18 11.46
N MET A 172 -2.71 -2.16 12.09
CA MET A 172 -2.10 -0.83 12.14
C MET A 172 -0.76 -0.82 12.88
N ARG A 173 -0.66 -1.53 14.00
CA ARG A 173 0.62 -1.72 14.72
C ARG A 173 1.66 -2.42 13.85
N LEU A 174 1.26 -3.39 13.04
CA LEU A 174 2.15 -4.07 12.10
C LEU A 174 2.66 -3.11 11.02
N LEU A 175 1.77 -2.32 10.40
CA LEU A 175 2.16 -1.32 9.40
C LEU A 175 3.07 -0.23 9.98
N ASP A 176 2.82 0.22 11.22
CA ASP A 176 3.72 1.16 11.92
C ASP A 176 5.09 0.53 12.19
N ARG A 177 5.15 -0.75 12.59
CA ARG A 177 6.42 -1.49 12.75
C ARG A 177 7.19 -1.55 11.43
N ILE A 178 6.51 -1.87 10.33
CA ILE A 178 7.12 -1.87 8.99
C ILE A 178 7.63 -0.47 8.63
N ASN A 179 6.85 0.57 8.88
CA ASN A 179 7.28 1.95 8.61
C ASN A 179 8.56 2.31 9.40
N ARG A 180 8.67 1.91 10.65
CA ARG A 180 9.87 2.15 11.49
C ARG A 180 11.14 1.46 10.98
N THR A 181 11.04 0.49 10.07
CA THR A 181 12.20 -0.08 9.38
C THR A 181 12.72 0.80 8.23
N GLY A 182 12.10 1.95 7.97
CA GLY A 182 12.44 2.89 6.92
C GLY A 182 11.57 2.78 5.65
N THR A 183 10.62 1.85 5.61
CA THR A 183 9.66 1.75 4.50
C THR A 183 8.67 2.90 4.54
N THR A 184 8.50 3.64 3.43
CA THR A 184 7.44 4.63 3.29
C THR A 184 6.09 3.92 3.18
N VAL A 185 5.10 4.30 3.99
CA VAL A 185 3.76 3.72 3.96
C VAL A 185 2.76 4.76 3.45
N ILE A 186 2.01 4.41 2.41
CA ILE A 186 0.89 5.21 1.89
C ILE A 186 -0.36 4.37 2.04
N MET A 187 -1.26 4.77 2.94
CA MET A 187 -2.47 4.02 3.25
C MET A 187 -3.71 4.82 2.86
N ALA A 188 -4.48 4.31 1.91
CA ALA A 188 -5.83 4.82 1.68
C ALA A 188 -6.77 4.23 2.72
N THR A 189 -7.58 5.09 3.34
CA THR A 189 -8.61 4.68 4.30
C THR A 189 -9.70 5.73 4.42
N HIS A 190 -10.90 5.28 4.80
CA HIS A 190 -12.02 6.12 5.22
C HIS A 190 -12.29 5.98 6.73
N ASP A 191 -11.48 5.23 7.47
CA ASP A 191 -11.63 5.04 8.91
C ASP A 191 -11.01 6.22 9.68
N ALA A 192 -11.89 7.14 10.11
CA ALA A 192 -11.51 8.32 10.88
C ALA A 192 -10.84 7.96 12.21
N ALA A 193 -11.32 6.92 12.89
CA ALA A 193 -10.81 6.53 14.21
C ALA A 193 -9.34 6.10 14.14
N ILE A 194 -8.99 5.32 13.11
CA ILE A 194 -7.61 4.89 12.86
C ILE A 194 -6.71 6.10 12.58
N VAL A 195 -7.14 7.01 11.72
CA VAL A 195 -6.38 8.22 11.35
C VAL A 195 -6.11 9.07 12.58
N ASP A 196 -7.16 9.33 13.39
CA ASP A 196 -7.09 10.17 14.58
C ASP A 196 -6.24 9.56 15.69
N GLN A 197 -6.28 8.24 15.84
CA GLN A 197 -5.47 7.52 16.82
C GLN A 197 -3.98 7.55 16.48
N MET A 198 -3.63 7.37 15.20
CA MET A 198 -2.23 7.27 14.78
C MET A 198 -1.55 8.62 14.60
N ARG A 199 -2.28 9.68 14.33
CA ARG A 199 -1.77 11.07 14.15
C ARG A 199 -0.55 11.17 13.23
N LYS A 200 -0.60 10.44 12.13
CA LYS A 200 0.40 10.53 11.06
C LYS A 200 0.02 11.64 10.08
N ARG A 201 0.83 11.85 9.06
CA ARG A 201 0.51 12.78 7.98
C ARG A 201 -0.76 12.38 7.26
N VAL A 202 -1.62 13.35 6.96
CA VAL A 202 -2.89 13.16 6.24
C VAL A 202 -2.87 14.02 4.98
N ILE A 203 -3.05 13.36 3.84
CA ILE A 203 -3.31 13.97 2.54
C ILE A 203 -4.79 13.72 2.23
N GLU A 204 -5.57 14.76 2.13
CA GLU A 204 -7.01 14.70 1.84
C GLU A 204 -7.28 15.09 0.39
N LEU A 205 -7.96 14.19 -0.32
CA LEU A 205 -8.45 14.42 -1.67
C LEU A 205 -9.96 14.56 -1.66
N ASP A 206 -10.47 15.56 -2.38
CA ASP A 206 -11.89 15.68 -2.68
C ASP A 206 -12.06 16.16 -4.11
N GLU A 207 -13.01 15.57 -4.85
CA GLU A 207 -13.28 15.83 -6.27
C GLU A 207 -12.00 15.90 -7.14
N GLY A 208 -11.02 15.04 -6.83
CA GLY A 208 -9.75 14.98 -7.53
C GLY A 208 -8.76 16.09 -7.18
N ARG A 209 -9.04 16.92 -6.20
CA ARG A 209 -8.16 18.00 -5.75
C ARG A 209 -7.54 17.69 -4.39
N LEU A 210 -6.35 18.23 -4.16
CA LEU A 210 -5.72 18.23 -2.85
C LEU A 210 -6.38 19.30 -1.99
N MET A 211 -7.12 18.88 -0.98
CA MET A 211 -7.80 19.79 -0.05
C MET A 211 -6.90 20.11 1.14
N ARG A 212 -6.17 19.13 1.64
CA ARG A 212 -5.36 19.26 2.84
C ARG A 212 -4.13 18.35 2.80
N ASP A 213 -3.04 18.85 3.37
CA ASP A 213 -1.79 18.10 3.58
C ASP A 213 -1.20 18.50 4.93
N HIS A 214 -1.43 17.69 5.94
CA HIS A 214 -1.05 17.98 7.33
C HIS A 214 -0.13 16.92 7.90
N VAL A 215 1.03 17.32 8.40
CA VAL A 215 2.09 16.42 8.92
C VAL A 215 1.63 15.61 10.14
N ARG A 216 0.71 16.15 10.95
CA ARG A 216 0.04 15.44 12.07
C ARG A 216 -1.45 15.75 11.96
N GLY A 217 -2.10 15.06 11.05
CA GLY A 217 -3.50 15.30 10.74
C GLY A 217 -4.46 14.45 11.58
N VAL A 218 -5.71 14.89 11.59
CA VAL A 218 -6.88 14.12 12.01
C VAL A 218 -7.82 13.97 10.82
N TYR A 219 -8.73 13.01 10.89
CA TYR A 219 -9.72 12.82 9.84
C TYR A 219 -10.79 13.91 9.91
N GLY A 220 -11.08 14.55 8.77
CA GLY A 220 -12.08 15.63 8.68
C GLY A 220 -11.51 17.01 9.02
N SER A 221 -12.20 18.05 8.56
CA SER A 221 -11.93 19.44 8.92
C SER A 221 -12.70 19.77 10.19
N TYR A 222 -12.03 20.33 11.18
CA TYR A 222 -12.76 21.20 12.13
C TYR A 222 -13.32 22.37 11.31
N ARG A 223 -14.64 22.37 11.11
CA ARG A 223 -15.38 23.56 10.71
C ARG A 223 -15.48 24.52 11.89
#